data_3808efe894d8da8500122c5701b9190b
#
_entry.id   3808efe894d8da8500122c5701b9190b
#
_cell.length_a   1.000
_cell.length_b   1.000
_cell.length_c   1.000
_cell.angle_alpha   90.00
_cell.angle_beta   90.00
_cell.angle_gamma   90.00
#
_symmetry.space_group_name_H-M   'P 1'
#
loop_
_entity.id
_entity.type
_entity.pdbx_description
1 polymer ?
#
loop_
_entity_poly.entity_id
_entity_poly.type
_entity_poly.pdbx_seq_one_letter_code
_entity_poly.pdbx_strand_id
1 'polypeptide(L)'
;MSHNERSRHITHGVARAPNRAMYYALGYQEADFENPMIGVANGHSTITPCNSGLQRLADAAIEAIRGAKANPQVFGTPTISDGMSMGTEGMKYSLVSREVIADCIETAAQGQWMDGVVVIGGCDKNMPGGMIALARIDVYKRQSWACAWATSLWAVSPS
;
A
#
# COMPACT_ATOMS: atom_id res chain seq x y z
N MET A 1 7.99 1.51 23.69
CA MET A 1 8.85 1.48 22.47
C MET A 1 8.22 2.39 21.46
N SER A 2 9.00 3.23 20.81
CA SER A 2 8.50 4.11 19.74
C SER A 2 8.15 3.24 18.52
N HIS A 3 6.94 3.41 17.97
CA HIS A 3 6.50 2.65 16.81
C HIS A 3 6.91 3.29 15.47
N ASN A 4 7.61 4.43 15.50
CA ASN A 4 8.08 5.19 14.33
C ASN A 4 9.60 5.06 14.11
N GLU A 5 10.16 3.89 14.36
CA GLU A 5 11.61 3.65 14.31
C GLU A 5 12.23 3.95 12.95
N ARG A 6 11.50 3.69 11.87
CA ARG A 6 11.97 3.94 10.50
C ARG A 6 11.73 5.37 10.05
N SER A 7 10.50 5.86 10.16
CA SER A 7 10.11 7.19 9.71
C SER A 7 10.88 8.30 10.43
N ARG A 8 11.38 8.06 11.63
CA ARG A 8 12.27 9.01 12.33
C ARG A 8 13.51 9.37 11.55
N HIS A 9 14.03 8.47 10.70
CA HIS A 9 15.20 8.76 9.87
C HIS A 9 14.97 9.89 8.87
N ILE A 10 13.74 10.15 8.48
CA ILE A 10 13.37 11.20 7.54
C ILE A 10 12.60 12.35 8.17
N THR A 11 12.15 12.24 9.43
CA THR A 11 11.34 13.27 10.09
C THR A 11 12.06 13.97 11.23
N HIS A 12 13.01 13.34 11.91
CA HIS A 12 13.62 13.86 13.12
C HIS A 12 14.99 14.52 12.88
N GLY A 13 15.30 15.52 13.72
CA GLY A 13 16.57 16.24 13.71
C GLY A 13 16.56 17.46 12.78
N VAL A 14 17.55 18.35 13.02
CA VAL A 14 17.68 19.63 12.29
C VAL A 14 17.89 19.42 10.80
N ALA A 15 18.70 18.43 10.41
CA ALA A 15 18.97 18.10 9.02
C ALA A 15 17.74 17.65 8.23
N ARG A 16 16.63 17.30 8.91
CA ARG A 16 15.37 16.87 8.30
C ARG A 16 14.31 17.98 8.26
N ALA A 17 14.65 19.21 8.56
CA ALA A 17 13.74 20.34 8.41
C ALA A 17 13.18 20.48 6.99
N PRO A 18 13.92 20.31 5.89
CA PRO A 18 13.36 20.33 4.54
C PRO A 18 12.32 19.23 4.30
N ASN A 19 12.55 18.03 4.85
CA ASN A 19 11.61 16.91 4.75
C ASN A 19 10.29 17.24 5.46
N ARG A 20 10.37 17.78 6.69
CA ARG A 20 9.18 18.20 7.44
C ARG A 20 8.41 19.31 6.72
N ALA A 21 9.10 20.24 6.06
CA ALA A 21 8.43 21.27 5.26
C ALA A 21 7.54 20.68 4.17
N MET A 22 7.96 19.60 3.51
CA MET A 22 7.13 18.89 2.54
C MET A 22 5.92 18.19 3.21
N TYR A 23 6.12 17.61 4.39
CA TYR A 23 5.01 17.00 5.15
C TYR A 23 4.00 18.05 5.65
N TYR A 24 4.46 19.22 6.09
CA TYR A 24 3.55 20.32 6.43
C TYR A 24 2.69 20.77 5.23
N ALA A 25 3.25 20.76 4.02
CA ALA A 25 2.50 21.05 2.81
C ALA A 25 1.42 20.00 2.50
N LEU A 26 1.57 18.77 3.03
CA LEU A 26 0.57 17.71 2.97
C LEU A 26 -0.44 17.76 4.14
N GLY A 27 -0.33 18.76 5.03
CA GLY A 27 -1.24 18.96 6.16
C GLY A 27 -0.80 18.32 7.48
N TYR A 28 0.40 17.72 7.54
CA TYR A 28 0.93 17.18 8.79
C TYR A 28 1.20 18.29 9.80
N GLN A 29 1.09 17.94 11.08
CA GLN A 29 1.44 18.80 12.22
C GLN A 29 2.66 18.23 12.93
N GLU A 30 3.30 19.03 13.80
CA GLU A 30 4.48 18.60 14.56
C GLU A 30 4.25 17.30 15.35
N ALA A 31 3.06 17.17 15.95
CA ALA A 31 2.69 15.98 16.72
C ALA A 31 2.60 14.69 15.87
N ASP A 32 2.37 14.81 14.57
CA ASP A 32 2.24 13.66 13.68
C ASP A 32 3.58 12.95 13.46
N PHE A 33 4.71 13.67 13.63
CA PHE A 33 6.03 13.07 13.47
C PHE A 33 6.40 12.09 14.59
N GLU A 34 5.68 12.10 15.69
CA GLU A 34 5.83 11.11 16.76
C GLU A 34 5.06 9.80 16.47
N ASN A 35 4.16 9.82 15.49
CA ASN A 35 3.33 8.68 15.10
C ASN A 35 3.99 7.89 13.94
N PRO A 36 3.80 6.55 13.87
CA PRO A 36 4.32 5.75 12.78
C PRO A 36 3.66 6.11 11.44
N MET A 37 4.42 6.02 10.36
CA MET A 37 3.94 6.20 8.99
C MET A 37 3.63 4.86 8.36
N ILE A 38 2.36 4.65 8.01
CA ILE A 38 1.86 3.38 7.47
C ILE A 38 1.46 3.56 6.01
N GLY A 39 2.14 2.86 5.13
CA GLY A 39 1.79 2.81 3.71
C GLY A 39 0.50 2.04 3.47
N VAL A 40 -0.35 2.55 2.59
CA VAL A 40 -1.52 1.84 2.08
C VAL A 40 -1.32 1.64 0.58
N ALA A 41 -0.83 0.46 0.21
CA ALA A 41 -0.66 0.07 -1.19
C ALA A 41 -2.03 -0.28 -1.77
N ASN A 42 -2.61 0.66 -2.52
CA ASN A 42 -3.98 0.57 -3.01
C ASN A 42 -4.01 0.05 -4.45
N GLY A 43 -4.53 -1.17 -4.63
CA GLY A 43 -4.75 -1.79 -5.92
C GLY A 43 -6.08 -1.41 -6.58
N HIS A 44 -6.78 -0.36 -6.10
CA HIS A 44 -8.00 0.11 -6.74
C HIS A 44 -7.75 0.50 -8.20
N SER A 45 -8.66 0.09 -9.07
CA SER A 45 -8.63 0.42 -10.49
C SER A 45 -10.01 0.21 -11.11
N THR A 46 -10.35 1.03 -12.08
CA THR A 46 -11.56 0.83 -12.91
C THR A 46 -11.29 -0.05 -14.14
N ILE A 47 -10.04 -0.51 -14.33
CA ILE A 47 -9.63 -1.36 -15.46
C ILE A 47 -10.22 -2.76 -15.31
N THR A 48 -10.35 -3.28 -14.10
CA THR A 48 -10.84 -4.63 -13.83
C THR A 48 -11.98 -4.65 -12.81
N PRO A 49 -12.98 -5.53 -12.98
CA PRO A 49 -14.06 -5.68 -12.00
C PRO A 49 -13.56 -6.05 -10.59
N CYS A 50 -12.51 -6.89 -10.51
CA CYS A 50 -11.95 -7.35 -9.24
C CYS A 50 -11.40 -6.21 -8.38
N ASN A 51 -10.98 -5.11 -9.00
CA ASN A 51 -10.35 -3.99 -8.33
C ASN A 51 -11.24 -2.75 -8.19
N SER A 52 -12.37 -2.70 -8.90
CA SER A 52 -13.22 -1.50 -8.97
C SER A 52 -13.84 -1.10 -7.64
N GLY A 53 -14.00 -2.01 -6.70
CA GLY A 53 -14.55 -1.75 -5.36
C GLY A 53 -13.51 -1.50 -4.26
N LEU A 54 -12.22 -1.62 -4.56
CA LEU A 54 -11.17 -1.61 -3.52
C LEU A 54 -10.95 -0.26 -2.86
N GLN A 55 -11.38 0.84 -3.48
CA GLN A 55 -11.25 2.17 -2.87
C GLN A 55 -11.90 2.24 -1.49
N ARG A 56 -13.08 1.64 -1.32
CA ARG A 56 -13.77 1.61 -0.02
C ARG A 56 -12.97 0.90 1.07
N LEU A 57 -12.20 -0.12 0.70
CA LEU A 57 -11.33 -0.82 1.64
C LEU A 57 -10.11 0.04 2.00
N ALA A 58 -9.56 0.76 1.02
CA ALA A 58 -8.48 1.71 1.27
C ALA A 58 -8.94 2.83 2.20
N ASP A 59 -10.14 3.37 2.01
CA ASP A 59 -10.72 4.42 2.86
C ASP A 59 -10.91 3.91 4.30
N ALA A 60 -11.45 2.69 4.46
CA ALA A 60 -11.60 2.06 5.78
C ALA A 60 -10.25 1.80 6.46
N ALA A 61 -9.24 1.37 5.71
CA ALA A 61 -7.88 1.20 6.24
C ALA A 61 -7.27 2.53 6.70
N ILE A 62 -7.45 3.60 5.93
CA ILE A 62 -7.01 4.96 6.28
C ILE A 62 -7.64 5.41 7.60
N GLU A 63 -8.94 5.24 7.75
CA GLU A 63 -9.67 5.59 8.97
C GLU A 63 -9.17 4.78 10.17
N ALA A 64 -8.99 3.46 10.01
CA ALA A 64 -8.48 2.60 11.05
C ALA A 64 -7.06 2.97 11.49
N ILE A 65 -6.18 3.28 10.53
CA ILE A 65 -4.80 3.71 10.80
C ILE A 65 -4.80 5.03 11.59
N ARG A 66 -5.62 6.00 11.19
CA ARG A 66 -5.77 7.27 11.94
C ARG A 66 -6.32 7.04 13.34
N GLY A 67 -7.32 6.16 13.48
CA GLY A 67 -7.87 5.78 14.78
C GLY A 67 -6.86 5.12 15.71
N ALA A 68 -5.87 4.43 15.15
CA ALA A 68 -4.73 3.84 15.87
C ALA A 68 -3.61 4.83 16.16
N LYS A 69 -3.79 6.13 15.91
CA LYS A 69 -2.79 7.19 16.04
C LYS A 69 -1.53 6.92 15.19
N ALA A 70 -1.75 6.55 13.94
CA ALA A 70 -0.72 6.39 12.93
C ALA A 70 -1.07 7.25 11.69
N ASN A 71 -0.07 7.54 10.88
CA ASN A 71 -0.19 8.38 9.70
C ASN A 71 -0.33 7.51 8.45
N PRO A 72 -1.50 7.44 7.81
CA PRO A 72 -1.68 6.69 6.57
C PRO A 72 -1.06 7.45 5.39
N GLN A 73 -0.28 6.73 4.56
CA GLN A 73 0.27 7.24 3.30
C GLN A 73 -0.19 6.33 2.16
N VAL A 74 -1.09 6.84 1.32
CA VAL A 74 -1.69 6.05 0.23
C VAL A 74 -0.87 6.18 -1.03
N PHE A 75 -0.65 5.06 -1.70
CA PHE A 75 -0.07 5.03 -3.04
C PHE A 75 -0.73 3.92 -3.88
N GLY A 76 -0.77 4.13 -5.22
CA GLY A 76 -1.37 3.18 -6.15
C GLY A 76 -0.41 2.06 -6.56
N THR A 77 -0.96 0.91 -6.90
CA THR A 77 -0.22 -0.18 -7.53
C THR A 77 -0.82 -0.52 -8.90
N PRO A 78 -0.01 -0.97 -9.88
CA PRO A 78 -0.52 -1.40 -11.17
C PRO A 78 -1.53 -2.54 -11.04
N THR A 79 -2.43 -2.63 -12.03
CA THR A 79 -3.45 -3.69 -12.07
C THR A 79 -3.57 -4.23 -13.48
N ILE A 80 -3.47 -5.55 -13.62
CA ILE A 80 -3.74 -6.29 -14.86
C ILE A 80 -4.72 -7.41 -14.54
N SER A 81 -5.69 -7.65 -15.41
CA SER A 81 -6.62 -8.78 -15.33
C SER A 81 -6.30 -9.82 -16.40
N ASP A 82 -6.01 -11.03 -15.98
CA ASP A 82 -5.80 -12.17 -16.86
C ASP A 82 -7.05 -12.44 -17.71
N GLY A 83 -8.22 -12.41 -17.09
CA GLY A 83 -9.48 -12.69 -17.77
C GLY A 83 -9.82 -11.70 -18.88
N MET A 84 -9.44 -10.44 -18.76
CA MET A 84 -9.68 -9.43 -19.79
C MET A 84 -8.64 -9.47 -20.92
N SER A 85 -7.45 -9.95 -20.63
CA SER A 85 -6.35 -10.04 -21.60
C SER A 85 -6.24 -11.41 -22.26
N MET A 86 -7.01 -12.39 -21.81
CA MET A 86 -6.94 -13.78 -22.27
C MET A 86 -7.08 -13.89 -23.80
N GLY A 87 -6.20 -14.66 -24.42
CA GLY A 87 -6.18 -14.87 -25.86
C GLY A 87 -5.59 -13.71 -26.70
N THR A 88 -5.04 -12.69 -26.04
CA THR A 88 -4.40 -11.53 -26.70
C THR A 88 -2.92 -11.41 -26.32
N GLU A 89 -2.18 -10.55 -27.03
CA GLU A 89 -0.80 -10.19 -26.67
C GLU A 89 -0.71 -9.53 -25.27
N GLY A 90 -1.78 -8.91 -24.80
CA GLY A 90 -1.86 -8.31 -23.46
C GLY A 90 -1.64 -9.32 -22.34
N MET A 91 -1.94 -10.60 -22.57
CA MET A 91 -1.74 -11.66 -21.57
C MET A 91 -0.27 -11.85 -21.18
N LYS A 92 0.67 -11.49 -22.05
CA LYS A 92 2.12 -11.55 -21.76
C LYS A 92 2.53 -10.64 -20.60
N TYR A 93 1.76 -9.58 -20.35
CA TYR A 93 2.00 -8.64 -19.26
C TYR A 93 1.40 -9.09 -17.93
N SER A 94 0.53 -10.08 -17.92
CA SER A 94 -0.13 -10.56 -16.70
C SER A 94 0.89 -11.08 -15.69
N LEU A 95 1.68 -12.08 -16.05
CA LEU A 95 2.64 -12.67 -15.11
C LEU A 95 3.72 -11.67 -14.67
N VAL A 96 4.19 -10.84 -15.60
CA VAL A 96 5.20 -9.79 -15.33
C VAL A 96 4.66 -8.75 -14.34
N SER A 97 3.36 -8.44 -14.38
CA SER A 97 2.77 -7.45 -13.48
C SER A 97 2.94 -7.81 -12.00
N ARG A 98 3.05 -9.09 -11.66
CA ARG A 98 3.32 -9.54 -10.29
C ARG A 98 4.62 -8.96 -9.74
N GLU A 99 5.69 -9.03 -10.53
CA GLU A 99 7.01 -8.49 -10.13
C GLU A 99 6.96 -6.95 -10.08
N VAL A 100 6.32 -6.32 -11.06
CA VAL A 100 6.16 -4.85 -11.09
C VAL A 100 5.39 -4.36 -9.86
N ILE A 101 4.34 -5.06 -9.43
CA ILE A 101 3.59 -4.72 -8.23
C ILE A 101 4.46 -4.87 -6.99
N ALA A 102 5.22 -5.96 -6.90
CA ALA A 102 6.12 -6.20 -5.79
C ALA A 102 7.18 -5.10 -5.69
N ASP A 103 7.83 -4.77 -6.80
CA ASP A 103 8.84 -3.71 -6.88
C ASP A 103 8.26 -2.32 -6.56
N CYS A 104 7.03 -2.04 -7.02
CA CYS A 104 6.33 -0.80 -6.72
C CYS A 104 6.11 -0.62 -5.21
N ILE A 105 5.60 -1.65 -4.54
CA ILE A 105 5.33 -1.61 -3.11
C ILE A 105 6.63 -1.51 -2.31
N GLU A 106 7.62 -2.32 -2.65
CA GLU A 106 8.93 -2.31 -1.99
C GLU A 106 9.61 -0.95 -2.15
N THR A 107 9.64 -0.41 -3.37
CA THR A 107 10.24 0.90 -3.66
C THR A 107 9.59 2.02 -2.87
N ALA A 108 8.25 2.07 -2.83
CA ALA A 108 7.52 3.08 -2.07
C ALA A 108 7.80 2.96 -0.57
N ALA A 109 7.66 1.74 -0.02
CA ALA A 109 7.82 1.50 1.41
C ALA A 109 9.25 1.78 1.91
N GLN A 110 10.25 1.33 1.15
CA GLN A 110 11.66 1.53 1.52
C GLN A 110 12.12 2.96 1.26
N GLY A 111 11.76 3.53 0.10
CA GLY A 111 12.15 4.89 -0.28
C GLY A 111 11.57 5.97 0.65
N GLN A 112 10.36 5.75 1.16
CA GLN A 112 9.69 6.66 2.09
C GLN A 112 9.90 6.29 3.57
N TRP A 113 10.76 5.32 3.87
CA TRP A 113 11.04 4.91 5.25
C TRP A 113 9.77 4.61 6.06
N MET A 114 8.77 3.98 5.42
CA MET A 114 7.52 3.63 6.10
C MET A 114 7.76 2.63 7.22
N ASP A 115 7.04 2.79 8.33
CA ASP A 115 7.14 1.90 9.49
C ASP A 115 6.34 0.60 9.29
N GLY A 116 5.31 0.65 8.45
CA GLY A 116 4.49 -0.49 8.09
C GLY A 116 3.80 -0.30 6.73
N VAL A 117 3.26 -1.38 6.17
CA VAL A 117 2.49 -1.35 4.92
C VAL A 117 1.28 -2.25 5.02
N VAL A 118 0.13 -1.73 4.57
CA VAL A 118 -1.09 -2.50 4.31
C VAL A 118 -1.23 -2.64 2.80
N VAL A 119 -1.40 -3.85 2.29
CA VAL A 119 -1.60 -4.11 0.87
C VAL A 119 -3.05 -4.49 0.61
N ILE A 120 -3.68 -3.78 -0.32
CA ILE A 120 -5.06 -4.01 -0.77
C ILE A 120 -5.01 -4.41 -2.23
N GLY A 121 -5.36 -5.64 -2.52
CA GLY A 121 -5.38 -6.21 -3.85
C GLY A 121 -6.63 -7.05 -4.10
N GLY A 122 -7.06 -7.18 -5.35
CA GLY A 122 -8.29 -7.88 -5.69
C GLY A 122 -8.19 -8.77 -6.92
N CYS A 123 -7.16 -8.61 -7.72
CA CYS A 123 -7.00 -9.38 -8.95
C CYS A 123 -5.85 -10.39 -8.84
N ASP A 124 -5.81 -11.30 -9.77
CA ASP A 124 -4.99 -12.51 -9.82
C ASP A 124 -3.50 -12.28 -9.52
N LYS A 125 -2.92 -11.22 -10.05
CA LYS A 125 -1.49 -10.89 -9.85
C LYS A 125 -1.24 -9.87 -8.76
N ASN A 126 -2.25 -9.11 -8.30
CA ASN A 126 -2.10 -8.18 -7.18
C ASN A 126 -1.77 -8.91 -5.88
N MET A 127 -2.47 -10.01 -5.63
CA MET A 127 -2.32 -10.77 -4.39
C MET A 127 -0.91 -11.34 -4.24
N PRO A 128 -0.40 -12.16 -5.17
CA PRO A 128 0.95 -12.69 -5.06
C PRO A 128 2.01 -11.60 -5.15
N GLY A 129 1.81 -10.53 -5.96
CA GLY A 129 2.71 -9.38 -6.00
C GLY A 129 2.84 -8.69 -4.65
N GLY A 130 1.71 -8.47 -3.98
CA GLY A 130 1.69 -7.91 -2.63
C GLY A 130 2.38 -8.81 -1.61
N MET A 131 2.15 -10.12 -1.66
CA MET A 131 2.82 -11.08 -0.78
C MET A 131 4.34 -11.11 -0.98
N ILE A 132 4.80 -11.07 -2.23
CA ILE A 132 6.24 -11.00 -2.54
C ILE A 132 6.85 -9.73 -1.96
N ALA A 133 6.20 -8.58 -2.13
CA ALA A 133 6.66 -7.32 -1.57
C ALA A 133 6.78 -7.39 -0.05
N LEU A 134 5.74 -7.88 0.63
CA LEU A 134 5.73 -8.00 2.10
C LEU A 134 6.84 -8.92 2.58
N ALA A 135 7.05 -10.06 1.91
CA ALA A 135 8.13 -10.99 2.25
C ALA A 135 9.52 -10.36 2.05
N ARG A 136 9.73 -9.60 0.97
CA ARG A 136 11.00 -8.89 0.72
C ARG A 136 11.28 -7.82 1.76
N ILE A 137 10.25 -7.07 2.15
CA ILE A 137 10.38 -6.01 3.16
C ILE A 137 10.64 -6.61 4.55
N ASP A 138 10.00 -7.74 4.90
CA ASP A 138 10.12 -8.39 6.22
C ASP A 138 11.48 -9.04 6.45
N VAL A 139 12.13 -9.56 5.40
CA VAL A 139 13.48 -10.16 5.51
C VAL A 139 14.51 -9.19 6.11
N TYR A 140 14.34 -7.91 5.89
CA TYR A 140 15.25 -6.88 6.40
C TYR A 140 14.87 -6.34 7.78
N LYS A 141 13.68 -6.64 8.31
CA LYS A 141 13.17 -6.04 9.57
C LYS A 141 12.12 -6.96 10.22
N ARG A 142 12.37 -7.38 11.43
CA ARG A 142 11.46 -8.13 12.30
C ARG A 142 10.22 -7.31 12.67
N GLN A 143 9.38 -6.96 11.71
CA GLN A 143 8.12 -6.24 11.96
C GLN A 143 6.95 -7.07 11.45
N SER A 144 5.87 -7.08 12.23
CA SER A 144 4.61 -7.74 11.86
C SER A 144 3.91 -6.95 10.76
N TRP A 145 3.72 -7.55 9.60
CA TRP A 145 2.99 -7.01 8.48
C TRP A 145 1.57 -7.58 8.45
N ALA A 146 0.58 -6.73 8.18
CA ALA A 146 -0.80 -7.16 7.99
C ALA A 146 -1.14 -7.13 6.49
N CYS A 147 -1.55 -8.27 5.95
CA CYS A 147 -2.16 -8.38 4.62
C CYS A 147 -3.67 -8.50 4.79
N ALA A 148 -4.42 -7.53 4.30
CA ALA A 148 -5.87 -7.61 4.28
C ALA A 148 -6.32 -8.31 2.98
N TRP A 149 -6.89 -9.49 3.11
CA TRP A 149 -7.50 -10.23 2.01
C TRP A 149 -8.90 -9.71 1.74
N ALA A 150 -9.10 -9.07 0.60
CA ALA A 150 -10.43 -8.73 0.12
C ALA A 150 -10.92 -9.84 -0.81
N THR A 151 -11.59 -10.85 -0.27
CA THR A 151 -12.48 -11.66 -1.09
C THR A 151 -13.71 -10.83 -1.38
N SER A 152 -13.85 -10.33 -2.60
CA SER A 152 -15.09 -9.70 -3.06
C SER A 152 -16.18 -10.75 -3.12
N LEU A 153 -16.97 -10.88 -2.06
CA LEU A 153 -18.29 -11.50 -2.12
C LEU A 153 -19.17 -10.57 -2.98
N TRP A 154 -19.33 -10.91 -4.23
CA TRP A 154 -20.39 -10.37 -5.07
C TRP A 154 -21.73 -10.89 -4.53
N ALA A 155 -22.34 -10.13 -3.63
CA ALA A 155 -23.76 -10.25 -3.44
C ALA A 155 -24.44 -9.57 -4.64
N VAL A 156 -24.74 -10.35 -5.66
CA VAL A 156 -25.71 -9.96 -6.68
C VAL A 156 -27.03 -9.82 -5.96
N SER A 157 -27.47 -8.60 -5.73
CA SER A 157 -28.85 -8.34 -5.30
C SER A 157 -29.73 -8.70 -6.49
N PRO A 158 -30.69 -9.64 -6.38
CA PRO A 158 -31.68 -9.84 -7.40
C PRO A 158 -32.60 -8.61 -7.45
N SER A 159 -32.72 -8.05 -8.65
CA SER A 159 -33.70 -7.03 -9.02
C SER A 159 -35.12 -7.52 -8.84
#